data_54582c08e9dca184fa662dad233d70e7
#
_entry.id   54582c08e9dca184fa662dad233d70e7
#
_cell.length_a   1.000
_cell.length_b   1.000
_cell.length_c   1.000
_cell.angle_alpha   90.00
_cell.angle_beta   90.00
_cell.angle_gamma   90.00
#
_symmetry.space_group_name_H-M   'P 1'
#
loop_
_entity.id
_entity.type
_entity.pdbx_description
1 polymer ?
#
loop_
_entity_poly.entity_id
_entity_poly.type
_entity_poly.pdbx_seq_one_letter_code
_entity_poly.pdbx_strand_id
1 'polypeptide(L)'
;MEILKKYIYGTLFLCFVMVVFLYMGFFHNEFSNQSHDWSDFGNYFTGFLSPLLAIINIVVLVELTIAVSKADKSRTNAEIKAQKDLLLIQMRRRSIESFYQIMNHYFNNKYLKEDTNRVVAYVSEYLQQFLNTDFYYFDFGENSNKVKHKFNSLKLNIDIVHDGIVSRGEIDHDKFLKLFELRDEIVQDLQLNALELVKTDTKNDKDGNKDT
;
A
#
# COMPACT_ATOMS: atom_id res chain seq x y z
N MET A 1 -11.24 27.97 1.32
CA MET A 1 -10.69 28.19 2.68
C MET A 1 -9.96 29.51 2.83
N GLU A 2 -9.10 29.93 1.92
CA GLU A 2 -8.42 31.24 1.99
C GLU A 2 -9.37 32.44 2.03
N ILE A 3 -10.46 32.38 1.25
CA ILE A 3 -11.48 33.43 1.23
C ILE A 3 -12.13 33.60 2.61
N LEU A 4 -12.44 32.50 3.30
CA LEU A 4 -13.03 32.53 4.65
C LEU A 4 -12.07 33.14 5.67
N LYS A 5 -10.77 32.81 5.62
CA LYS A 5 -9.74 33.41 6.45
C LYS A 5 -9.66 34.92 6.25
N LYS A 6 -9.67 35.35 4.99
CA LYS A 6 -9.63 36.79 4.66
C LYS A 6 -10.83 37.55 5.22
N TYR A 7 -12.03 36.95 5.18
CA TYR A 7 -13.22 37.55 5.79
C TYR A 7 -13.14 37.61 7.32
N ILE A 8 -12.67 36.55 7.97
CA ILE A 8 -12.48 36.48 9.42
C ILE A 8 -11.49 37.57 9.87
N TYR A 9 -10.32 37.67 9.27
CA TYR A 9 -9.34 38.72 9.60
C TYR A 9 -9.85 40.11 9.29
N GLY A 10 -10.58 40.31 8.21
CA GLY A 10 -11.21 41.58 7.86
C GLY A 10 -12.27 42.02 8.88
N THR A 11 -13.11 41.07 9.31
CA THR A 11 -14.14 41.34 10.35
C THR A 11 -13.50 41.62 11.70
N LEU A 12 -12.46 40.90 12.10
CA LEU A 12 -11.69 41.16 13.32
C LEU A 12 -11.05 42.53 13.33
N PHE A 13 -10.41 42.93 12.23
CA PHE A 13 -9.81 44.23 12.07
C PHE A 13 -10.88 45.34 12.15
N LEU A 14 -12.02 45.16 11.51
CA LEU A 14 -13.14 46.12 11.56
C LEU A 14 -13.67 46.26 12.97
N CYS A 15 -13.87 45.15 13.71
CA CYS A 15 -14.29 45.18 15.10
C CYS A 15 -13.28 45.89 16.00
N PHE A 16 -11.99 45.66 15.82
CA PHE A 16 -10.94 46.35 16.56
C PHE A 16 -10.98 47.87 16.31
N VAL A 17 -11.07 48.28 15.06
CA VAL A 17 -11.18 49.69 14.66
C VAL A 17 -12.43 50.32 15.28
N MET A 18 -13.57 49.63 15.25
CA MET A 18 -14.84 50.09 15.84
C MET A 18 -14.73 50.31 17.38
N VAL A 19 -14.05 49.40 18.11
CA VAL A 19 -13.81 49.54 19.55
C VAL A 19 -12.96 50.78 19.86
N VAL A 20 -11.90 51.02 19.06
CA VAL A 20 -11.04 52.20 19.20
C VAL A 20 -11.83 53.49 18.94
N PHE A 21 -12.66 53.52 17.90
CA PHE A 21 -13.52 54.66 17.59
C PHE A 21 -14.57 54.93 18.69
N LEU A 22 -15.20 53.91 19.24
CA LEU A 22 -16.14 54.02 20.34
C LEU A 22 -15.43 54.58 21.58
N TYR A 23 -14.22 54.11 21.88
CA TYR A 23 -13.42 54.65 22.97
C TYR A 23 -13.15 56.17 22.80
N MET A 24 -12.65 56.57 21.62
CA MET A 24 -12.37 57.96 21.31
C MET A 24 -13.62 58.85 21.36
N GLY A 25 -14.78 58.33 20.93
CA GLY A 25 -16.06 59.07 20.95
C GLY A 25 -16.63 59.24 22.36
N PHE A 26 -16.50 58.23 23.21
CA PHE A 26 -16.99 58.32 24.60
C PHE A 26 -16.11 59.16 25.52
N PHE A 27 -14.78 59.19 25.35
CA PHE A 27 -13.83 59.90 26.22
C PHE A 27 -13.38 61.28 25.68
N HIS A 28 -14.10 61.86 24.70
CA HIS A 28 -13.93 63.22 24.19
C HIS A 28 -12.50 63.54 23.69
N ASN A 29 -11.83 62.60 23.01
CA ASN A 29 -10.52 62.81 22.42
C ASN A 29 -9.33 63.14 23.34
N GLU A 30 -9.49 63.15 24.65
CA GLU A 30 -8.40 63.33 25.60
C GLU A 30 -8.04 62.01 26.29
N PHE A 31 -6.74 61.75 26.46
CA PHE A 31 -6.31 60.64 27.30
C PHE A 31 -6.53 60.96 28.74
N SER A 32 -7.39 60.21 29.41
CA SER A 32 -7.62 60.39 30.82
C SER A 32 -6.38 60.12 31.66
N ASN A 33 -6.04 61.00 32.59
CA ASN A 33 -5.00 60.81 33.58
C ASN A 33 -5.51 60.11 34.86
N GLN A 34 -6.79 59.72 34.90
CA GLN A 34 -7.40 59.04 36.05
C GLN A 34 -7.28 57.49 35.86
N SER A 35 -6.76 56.82 36.89
CA SER A 35 -6.62 55.40 36.96
C SER A 35 -7.95 54.63 36.83
N HIS A 36 -9.05 55.24 37.30
CA HIS A 36 -10.38 54.60 37.22
C HIS A 36 -10.88 54.44 35.79
N ASP A 37 -10.70 55.45 34.94
CA ASP A 37 -11.15 55.43 33.54
C ASP A 37 -10.43 54.36 32.75
N TRP A 38 -9.16 54.14 33.05
CA TRP A 38 -8.38 53.04 32.44
C TRP A 38 -8.83 51.65 32.91
N SER A 39 -9.25 51.52 34.18
CA SER A 39 -9.81 50.29 34.72
C SER A 39 -11.14 49.96 34.06
N ASP A 40 -12.02 50.94 33.90
CA ASP A 40 -13.35 50.76 33.27
C ASP A 40 -13.19 50.43 31.78
N PHE A 41 -12.27 51.09 31.09
CA PHE A 41 -11.94 50.71 29.70
C PHE A 41 -11.38 49.30 29.61
N GLY A 42 -10.46 48.93 30.50
CA GLY A 42 -9.89 47.56 30.54
C GLY A 42 -10.97 46.50 30.74
N ASN A 43 -11.94 46.74 31.64
CA ASN A 43 -13.06 45.84 31.87
C ASN A 43 -13.98 45.72 30.64
N TYR A 44 -14.33 46.86 30.03
CA TYR A 44 -15.12 46.88 28.79
C TYR A 44 -14.43 46.17 27.66
N PHE A 45 -13.14 46.46 27.45
CA PHE A 45 -12.32 45.84 26.39
C PHE A 45 -12.20 44.33 26.60
N THR A 46 -11.96 43.88 27.84
CA THR A 46 -11.87 42.46 28.17
C THR A 46 -13.21 41.75 27.98
N GLY A 47 -14.31 42.40 28.39
CA GLY A 47 -15.66 41.86 28.20
C GLY A 47 -16.04 41.64 26.74
N PHE A 48 -15.53 42.48 25.82
CA PHE A 48 -15.75 42.34 24.39
C PHE A 48 -14.75 41.42 23.73
N LEU A 49 -13.47 41.52 24.09
CA LEU A 49 -12.38 40.76 23.45
C LEU A 49 -12.42 39.28 23.84
N SER A 50 -12.84 38.93 25.03
CA SER A 50 -12.88 37.56 25.52
C SER A 50 -13.78 36.63 24.67
N PRO A 51 -15.06 36.96 24.39
CA PRO A 51 -15.90 36.15 23.50
C PRO A 51 -15.35 36.10 22.08
N LEU A 52 -14.73 37.18 21.58
CA LEU A 52 -14.13 37.23 20.25
C LEU A 52 -12.96 36.28 20.12
N LEU A 53 -12.06 36.26 21.12
CA LEU A 53 -10.94 35.30 21.18
C LEU A 53 -11.44 33.87 21.32
N ALA A 54 -12.52 33.64 22.05
CA ALA A 54 -13.13 32.31 22.15
C ALA A 54 -13.61 31.78 20.78
N ILE A 55 -14.26 32.63 19.98
CA ILE A 55 -14.70 32.30 18.64
C ILE A 55 -13.50 32.00 17.73
N ILE A 56 -12.43 32.81 17.78
CA ILE A 56 -11.21 32.57 17.01
C ILE A 56 -10.60 31.23 17.39
N ASN A 57 -10.48 30.92 18.67
CA ASN A 57 -9.93 29.66 19.14
C ASN A 57 -10.75 28.46 18.64
N ILE A 58 -12.08 28.56 18.61
CA ILE A 58 -12.95 27.51 18.06
C ILE A 58 -12.67 27.33 16.57
N VAL A 59 -12.56 28.42 15.79
CA VAL A 59 -12.26 28.29 14.33
C VAL A 59 -10.90 27.67 14.10
N VAL A 60 -9.86 28.08 14.83
CA VAL A 60 -8.52 27.50 14.75
C VAL A 60 -8.55 26.01 15.11
N LEU A 61 -9.27 25.64 16.17
CA LEU A 61 -9.40 24.25 16.60
C LEU A 61 -10.07 23.39 15.52
N VAL A 62 -11.14 23.88 14.89
CA VAL A 62 -11.84 23.17 13.80
C VAL A 62 -10.91 23.00 12.60
N GLU A 63 -10.18 24.04 12.18
CA GLU A 63 -9.22 23.95 11.07
C GLU A 63 -8.11 22.93 11.36
N LEU A 64 -7.56 22.96 12.58
CA LEU A 64 -6.55 22.01 13.02
C LEU A 64 -7.09 20.58 12.99
N THR A 65 -8.30 20.36 13.50
CA THR A 65 -8.95 19.04 13.50
C THR A 65 -9.13 18.50 12.08
N ILE A 66 -9.57 19.35 11.14
CA ILE A 66 -9.72 18.96 9.73
C ILE A 66 -8.35 18.63 9.11
N ALA A 67 -7.32 19.43 9.38
CA ALA A 67 -5.97 19.19 8.86
C ALA A 67 -5.39 17.87 9.39
N VAL A 68 -5.51 17.62 10.69
CA VAL A 68 -5.07 16.37 11.32
C VAL A 68 -5.83 15.18 10.77
N SER A 69 -7.16 15.25 10.67
CA SER A 69 -7.99 14.17 10.10
C SER A 69 -7.61 13.83 8.65
N LYS A 70 -7.29 14.86 7.85
CA LYS A 70 -6.83 14.65 6.46
C LYS A 70 -5.45 13.98 6.42
N ALA A 71 -4.53 14.39 7.28
CA ALA A 71 -3.20 13.80 7.40
C ALA A 71 -3.28 12.32 7.85
N ASP A 72 -4.08 12.04 8.89
CA ASP A 72 -4.30 10.67 9.38
C ASP A 72 -4.91 9.75 8.32
N LYS A 73 -5.90 10.23 7.57
CA LYS A 73 -6.49 9.45 6.47
C LYS A 73 -5.48 9.14 5.38
N SER A 74 -4.62 10.09 5.03
CA SER A 74 -3.55 9.88 4.04
C SER A 74 -2.54 8.84 4.54
N ARG A 75 -2.11 8.95 5.80
CA ARG A 75 -1.20 8.01 6.46
C ARG A 75 -1.79 6.61 6.51
N THR A 76 -3.04 6.47 6.98
CA THR A 76 -3.72 5.17 7.05
C THR A 76 -3.83 4.51 5.69
N ASN A 77 -4.16 5.27 4.63
CA ASN A 77 -4.21 4.71 3.27
C ASN A 77 -2.85 4.23 2.78
N ALA A 78 -1.77 4.97 3.08
CA ALA A 78 -0.41 4.56 2.75
C ALA A 78 0.01 3.29 3.52
N GLU A 79 -0.32 3.20 4.81
CA GLU A 79 -0.05 2.02 5.64
C GLU A 79 -0.80 0.78 5.14
N ILE A 80 -2.09 0.92 4.78
CA ILE A 80 -2.90 -0.18 4.22
C ILE A 80 -2.30 -0.65 2.88
N LYS A 81 -1.87 0.28 2.02
CA LYS A 81 -1.22 -0.06 0.76
C LYS A 81 0.06 -0.84 1.01
N ALA A 82 0.95 -0.33 1.86
CA ALA A 82 2.20 -1.00 2.21
C ALA A 82 1.99 -2.40 2.80
N GLN A 83 0.97 -2.58 3.66
CA GLN A 83 0.63 -3.89 4.21
C GLN A 83 0.14 -4.88 3.13
N LYS A 84 -0.69 -4.41 2.18
CA LYS A 84 -1.14 -5.24 1.05
C LYS A 84 0.02 -5.67 0.16
N ASP A 85 0.94 -4.76 -0.14
CA ASP A 85 2.11 -5.04 -0.97
C ASP A 85 3.04 -6.04 -0.29
N LEU A 86 3.28 -5.87 1.03
CA LEU A 86 4.05 -6.82 1.83
C LEU A 86 3.41 -8.21 1.84
N LEU A 87 2.09 -8.28 2.05
CA LEU A 87 1.34 -9.55 2.04
C LEU A 87 1.46 -10.24 0.67
N LEU A 88 1.34 -9.48 -0.43
CA LEU A 88 1.48 -10.02 -1.79
C LEU A 88 2.88 -10.59 -2.03
N ILE A 89 3.93 -9.89 -1.58
CA ILE A 89 5.31 -10.38 -1.66
C ILE A 89 5.48 -11.68 -0.86
N GLN A 90 4.91 -11.76 0.35
CA GLN A 90 4.96 -12.99 1.16
C GLN A 90 4.22 -14.15 0.50
N MET A 91 3.05 -13.90 -0.09
CA MET A 91 2.29 -14.92 -0.82
C MET A 91 3.08 -15.43 -2.03
N ARG A 92 3.65 -14.54 -2.84
CA ARG A 92 4.49 -14.92 -3.99
C ARG A 92 5.67 -15.78 -3.56
N ARG A 93 6.40 -15.34 -2.54
CA ARG A 93 7.55 -16.09 -2.02
C ARG A 93 7.13 -17.48 -1.56
N ARG A 94 6.04 -17.59 -0.80
CA ARG A 94 5.52 -18.86 -0.33
C ARG A 94 5.12 -19.78 -1.49
N SER A 95 4.47 -19.23 -2.52
CA SER A 95 4.09 -20.01 -3.72
C SER A 95 5.29 -20.53 -4.47
N ILE A 96 6.37 -19.72 -4.62
CA ILE A 96 7.63 -20.16 -5.25
C ILE A 96 8.29 -21.26 -4.42
N GLU A 97 8.39 -21.09 -3.11
CA GLU A 97 8.97 -22.08 -2.20
C GLU A 97 8.19 -23.40 -2.23
N SER A 98 6.86 -23.33 -2.19
CA SER A 98 6.00 -24.52 -2.29
C SER A 98 6.15 -25.24 -3.60
N PHE A 99 6.17 -24.52 -4.72
CA PHE A 99 6.41 -25.08 -6.06
C PHE A 99 7.75 -25.80 -6.11
N TYR A 100 8.82 -25.15 -5.64
CA TYR A 100 10.15 -25.72 -5.63
C TYR A 100 10.25 -26.97 -4.75
N GLN A 101 9.66 -26.96 -3.56
CA GLN A 101 9.64 -28.12 -2.66
C GLN A 101 8.90 -29.31 -3.25
N ILE A 102 7.73 -29.08 -3.86
CA ILE A 102 6.95 -30.16 -4.45
C ILE A 102 7.65 -30.75 -5.66
N MET A 103 8.25 -29.93 -6.51
CA MET A 103 9.03 -30.41 -7.63
C MET A 103 10.26 -31.20 -7.18
N ASN A 104 10.97 -30.73 -6.17
CA ASN A 104 12.10 -31.48 -5.60
C ASN A 104 11.66 -32.82 -4.98
N HIS A 105 10.51 -32.84 -4.31
CA HIS A 105 9.96 -34.10 -3.77
C HIS A 105 9.68 -35.09 -4.90
N TYR A 106 9.07 -34.64 -6.02
CA TYR A 106 8.86 -35.45 -7.20
C TYR A 106 10.19 -36.02 -7.74
N PHE A 107 11.20 -35.18 -7.94
CA PHE A 107 12.49 -35.61 -8.46
C PHE A 107 13.23 -36.59 -7.54
N ASN A 108 13.11 -36.43 -6.22
CA ASN A 108 13.75 -37.32 -5.25
C ASN A 108 13.03 -38.66 -5.11
N ASN A 109 11.71 -38.71 -5.26
CA ASN A 109 10.90 -39.94 -5.07
C ASN A 109 10.65 -40.74 -6.36
N LYS A 110 11.10 -40.26 -7.52
CA LYS A 110 10.90 -40.89 -8.84
C LYS A 110 11.38 -42.34 -8.95
N TYR A 111 12.28 -42.78 -8.06
CA TYR A 111 12.85 -44.11 -8.08
C TYR A 111 12.08 -45.14 -7.23
N LEU A 112 11.11 -44.70 -6.44
CA LEU A 112 10.32 -45.61 -5.63
C LEU A 112 9.13 -46.12 -6.46
N LYS A 113 9.28 -47.34 -7.03
CA LYS A 113 8.30 -47.93 -7.96
C LYS A 113 6.87 -48.04 -7.41
N GLU A 114 6.70 -48.25 -6.14
CA GLU A 114 5.37 -48.47 -5.52
C GLU A 114 4.54 -47.20 -5.33
N ASP A 115 5.20 -46.02 -5.18
CA ASP A 115 4.51 -44.74 -4.91
C ASP A 115 4.49 -43.76 -6.09
N THR A 116 5.07 -44.15 -7.26
CA THR A 116 5.25 -43.21 -8.38
C THR A 116 3.91 -42.67 -8.89
N ASN A 117 2.89 -43.52 -9.03
CA ASN A 117 1.54 -43.08 -9.47
C ASN A 117 0.95 -42.04 -8.54
N ARG A 118 1.12 -42.23 -7.22
CA ARG A 118 0.60 -41.32 -6.18
C ARG A 118 1.32 -39.99 -6.21
N VAL A 119 2.63 -40.01 -6.36
CA VAL A 119 3.46 -38.80 -6.43
C VAL A 119 3.14 -37.98 -7.69
N VAL A 120 3.00 -38.64 -8.86
CA VAL A 120 2.63 -37.98 -10.10
C VAL A 120 1.23 -37.36 -10.02
N ALA A 121 0.24 -38.12 -9.51
CA ALA A 121 -1.10 -37.58 -9.32
C ALA A 121 -1.09 -36.34 -8.41
N TYR A 122 -0.35 -36.39 -7.29
CA TYR A 122 -0.21 -35.27 -6.37
C TYR A 122 0.43 -34.05 -7.03
N VAL A 123 1.52 -34.24 -7.80
CA VAL A 123 2.19 -33.12 -8.48
C VAL A 123 1.32 -32.54 -9.58
N SER A 124 0.62 -33.38 -10.34
CA SER A 124 -0.31 -32.93 -11.39
C SER A 124 -1.47 -32.11 -10.81
N GLU A 125 -2.04 -32.56 -9.69
CA GLU A 125 -3.09 -31.83 -8.96
C GLU A 125 -2.55 -30.49 -8.42
N TYR A 126 -1.36 -30.49 -7.82
CA TYR A 126 -0.73 -29.27 -7.35
C TYR A 126 -0.46 -28.26 -8.47
N LEU A 127 0.07 -28.69 -9.63
CA LEU A 127 0.30 -27.80 -10.77
C LEU A 127 -1.01 -27.17 -11.25
N GLN A 128 -2.08 -27.96 -11.29
CA GLN A 128 -3.41 -27.45 -11.65
C GLN A 128 -3.94 -26.44 -10.62
N GLN A 129 -3.78 -26.74 -9.33
CA GLN A 129 -4.16 -25.83 -8.25
C GLN A 129 -3.33 -24.53 -8.30
N PHE A 130 -2.02 -24.64 -8.52
CA PHE A 130 -1.14 -23.48 -8.66
C PHE A 130 -1.62 -22.55 -9.78
N LEU A 131 -1.94 -23.08 -10.95
CA LEU A 131 -2.45 -22.29 -12.08
C LEU A 131 -3.81 -21.64 -11.79
N ASN A 132 -4.64 -22.25 -10.96
CA ASN A 132 -5.98 -21.76 -10.65
C ASN A 132 -6.01 -20.78 -9.49
N THR A 133 -5.02 -20.80 -8.59
CA THR A 133 -5.01 -20.00 -7.36
C THR A 133 -3.77 -19.12 -7.25
N ASP A 134 -2.59 -19.72 -7.14
CA ASP A 134 -1.34 -19.03 -6.83
C ASP A 134 -0.84 -18.18 -8.00
N PHE A 135 -1.13 -18.61 -9.23
CA PHE A 135 -0.75 -17.88 -10.44
C PHE A 135 -1.30 -16.44 -10.47
N TYR A 136 -2.44 -16.20 -9.83
CA TYR A 136 -3.05 -14.86 -9.76
C TYR A 136 -2.28 -13.89 -8.83
N TYR A 137 -1.38 -14.37 -8.00
CA TYR A 137 -0.52 -13.49 -7.22
C TYR A 137 0.57 -12.83 -8.07
N PHE A 138 0.81 -13.35 -9.28
CA PHE A 138 1.84 -12.87 -10.20
C PHE A 138 1.21 -12.09 -11.35
N ASP A 139 1.76 -10.92 -11.64
CA ASP A 139 1.35 -10.10 -12.79
C ASP A 139 2.34 -10.29 -13.95
N PHE A 140 2.07 -11.24 -14.80
CA PHE A 140 2.90 -11.51 -15.99
C PHE A 140 2.53 -10.64 -17.19
N GLY A 141 1.49 -9.83 -17.14
CA GLY A 141 1.03 -9.03 -18.26
C GLY A 141 0.86 -9.87 -19.53
N GLU A 142 1.49 -9.44 -20.62
CA GLU A 142 1.45 -10.14 -21.92
C GLU A 142 2.13 -11.52 -21.90
N ASN A 143 3.06 -11.75 -20.98
CA ASN A 143 3.77 -13.03 -20.84
C ASN A 143 2.95 -14.11 -20.11
N SER A 144 1.77 -13.81 -19.60
CA SER A 144 0.92 -14.73 -18.83
C SER A 144 0.69 -16.05 -19.58
N ASN A 145 0.35 -15.98 -20.86
CA ASN A 145 0.12 -17.17 -21.68
C ASN A 145 1.38 -18.00 -21.89
N LYS A 146 2.54 -17.37 -22.03
CA LYS A 146 3.83 -18.04 -22.19
C LYS A 146 4.19 -18.83 -20.93
N VAL A 147 4.01 -18.23 -19.76
CA VAL A 147 4.29 -18.90 -18.47
C VAL A 147 3.31 -20.06 -18.25
N LYS A 148 2.00 -19.86 -18.50
CA LYS A 148 1.01 -20.95 -18.44
C LYS A 148 1.35 -22.11 -19.36
N HIS A 149 1.84 -21.82 -20.56
CA HIS A 149 2.29 -22.85 -21.48
C HIS A 149 3.46 -23.66 -20.92
N LYS A 150 4.42 -23.03 -20.23
CA LYS A 150 5.52 -23.74 -19.57
C LYS A 150 5.00 -24.70 -18.48
N PHE A 151 4.03 -24.27 -17.65
CA PHE A 151 3.39 -25.15 -16.64
C PHE A 151 2.69 -26.35 -17.29
N ASN A 152 1.93 -26.12 -18.36
CA ASN A 152 1.27 -27.19 -19.08
C ASN A 152 2.27 -28.16 -19.75
N SER A 153 3.37 -27.64 -20.29
CA SER A 153 4.47 -28.43 -20.83
C SER A 153 5.16 -29.23 -19.74
N LEU A 154 5.39 -28.68 -18.57
CA LEU A 154 5.94 -29.36 -17.40
C LEU A 154 5.04 -30.55 -17.01
N LYS A 155 3.72 -30.30 -16.86
CA LYS A 155 2.74 -31.35 -16.55
C LYS A 155 2.77 -32.47 -17.58
N LEU A 156 2.69 -32.15 -18.87
CA LEU A 156 2.73 -33.14 -19.95
C LEU A 156 4.01 -34.00 -19.94
N ASN A 157 5.17 -33.38 -19.72
CA ASN A 157 6.44 -34.11 -19.65
C ASN A 157 6.52 -35.00 -18.40
N ILE A 158 5.92 -34.61 -17.27
CA ILE A 158 5.78 -35.46 -16.08
C ILE A 158 4.99 -36.72 -16.43
N ASP A 159 3.84 -36.57 -17.09
CA ASP A 159 2.98 -37.68 -17.48
C ASP A 159 3.72 -38.63 -18.47
N ILE A 160 4.44 -38.09 -19.46
CA ILE A 160 5.22 -38.88 -20.43
C ILE A 160 6.35 -39.66 -19.76
N VAL A 161 7.10 -39.02 -18.84
CA VAL A 161 8.18 -39.71 -18.08
C VAL A 161 7.59 -40.78 -17.20
N HIS A 162 6.45 -40.53 -16.56
CA HIS A 162 5.75 -41.50 -15.74
C HIS A 162 5.31 -42.70 -16.53
N ASP A 163 4.63 -42.52 -17.67
CA ASP A 163 4.19 -43.58 -18.54
C ASP A 163 5.37 -44.43 -19.06
N GLY A 164 6.51 -43.77 -19.33
CA GLY A 164 7.75 -44.48 -19.70
C GLY A 164 8.26 -45.39 -18.57
N ILE A 165 8.23 -44.95 -17.33
CA ILE A 165 8.65 -45.74 -16.18
C ILE A 165 7.71 -46.93 -15.94
N VAL A 166 6.39 -46.68 -16.00
CA VAL A 166 5.38 -47.70 -15.73
C VAL A 166 5.36 -48.76 -16.83
N SER A 167 5.42 -48.35 -18.10
CA SER A 167 5.25 -49.26 -19.23
C SER A 167 6.53 -50.02 -19.61
N ARG A 168 7.70 -49.36 -19.50
CA ARG A 168 8.97 -49.90 -20.00
C ARG A 168 10.01 -50.18 -18.91
N GLY A 169 9.78 -49.67 -17.70
CA GLY A 169 10.74 -49.76 -16.59
C GLY A 169 11.98 -48.87 -16.79
N GLU A 170 12.03 -48.09 -17.86
CA GLU A 170 13.16 -47.25 -18.22
C GLU A 170 12.80 -45.76 -18.12
N ILE A 171 13.77 -44.96 -17.69
CA ILE A 171 13.65 -43.51 -17.63
C ILE A 171 14.25 -42.95 -18.93
N ASP A 172 13.44 -42.26 -19.72
CA ASP A 172 13.91 -41.44 -20.83
C ASP A 172 14.72 -40.26 -20.25
N HIS A 173 16.05 -40.38 -20.30
CA HIS A 173 16.97 -39.44 -19.65
C HIS A 173 16.85 -38.03 -20.23
N ASP A 174 16.62 -37.90 -21.54
CA ASP A 174 16.50 -36.61 -22.22
C ASP A 174 15.22 -35.88 -21.79
N LYS A 175 14.12 -36.61 -21.72
CA LYS A 175 12.85 -36.05 -21.24
C LYS A 175 12.91 -35.66 -19.75
N PHE A 176 13.64 -36.47 -18.99
CA PHE A 176 13.84 -36.19 -17.59
C PHE A 176 14.69 -34.91 -17.36
N LEU A 177 15.78 -34.72 -18.10
CA LEU A 177 16.56 -33.47 -18.06
C LEU A 177 15.71 -32.26 -18.44
N LYS A 178 14.85 -32.40 -19.45
CA LYS A 178 13.92 -31.32 -19.84
C LYS A 178 12.96 -30.92 -18.74
N LEU A 179 12.59 -31.80 -17.83
CA LEU A 179 11.77 -31.43 -16.66
C LEU A 179 12.51 -30.50 -15.71
N PHE A 180 13.81 -30.72 -15.50
CA PHE A 180 14.62 -29.78 -14.67
C PHE A 180 14.74 -28.42 -15.33
N GLU A 181 14.99 -28.39 -16.65
CA GLU A 181 15.07 -27.12 -17.40
C GLU A 181 13.75 -26.32 -17.27
N LEU A 182 12.61 -26.98 -17.51
CA LEU A 182 11.30 -26.36 -17.42
C LEU A 182 10.99 -25.87 -15.99
N ARG A 183 11.35 -26.65 -14.96
CA ARG A 183 11.20 -26.23 -13.56
C ARG A 183 12.00 -24.95 -13.30
N ASP A 184 13.26 -24.94 -13.70
CA ASP A 184 14.18 -23.83 -13.44
C ASP A 184 13.76 -22.57 -14.21
N GLU A 185 13.30 -22.71 -15.45
CA GLU A 185 12.73 -21.60 -16.20
C GLU A 185 11.47 -21.03 -15.54
N ILE A 186 10.57 -21.89 -15.05
CA ILE A 186 9.36 -21.44 -14.34
C ILE A 186 9.74 -20.72 -13.06
N VAL A 187 10.66 -21.27 -12.26
CA VAL A 187 11.12 -20.63 -11.02
C VAL A 187 11.74 -19.27 -11.33
N GLN A 188 12.53 -19.17 -12.40
CA GLN A 188 13.13 -17.91 -12.82
C GLN A 188 12.07 -16.88 -13.22
N ASP A 189 11.07 -17.27 -14.02
CA ASP A 189 9.97 -16.39 -14.41
C ASP A 189 9.19 -15.89 -13.18
N LEU A 190 8.91 -16.77 -12.22
CA LEU A 190 8.23 -16.43 -10.96
C LEU A 190 9.06 -15.48 -10.09
N GLN A 191 10.37 -15.72 -9.98
CA GLN A 191 11.28 -14.88 -9.19
C GLN A 191 11.45 -13.50 -9.81
N LEU A 192 11.63 -13.41 -11.13
CA LEU A 192 11.73 -12.12 -11.83
C LEU A 192 10.47 -11.29 -11.63
N ASN A 193 9.29 -11.91 -11.76
CA ASN A 193 8.03 -11.22 -11.51
C ASN A 193 7.87 -10.77 -10.06
N ALA A 194 8.33 -11.56 -9.10
CA ALA A 194 8.31 -11.18 -7.68
C ALA A 194 9.24 -9.97 -7.38
N LEU A 195 10.36 -9.83 -8.11
CA LEU A 195 11.32 -8.73 -7.95
C LEU A 195 10.89 -7.43 -8.64
N GLU A 196 10.10 -7.50 -9.72
CA GLU A 196 9.63 -6.31 -10.44
C GLU A 196 8.74 -5.41 -9.58
N LEU A 197 7.92 -5.96 -8.71
CA LEU A 197 7.11 -5.19 -7.77
C LEU A 197 7.96 -4.33 -6.83
N VAL A 198 9.10 -4.85 -6.37
CA VAL A 198 9.99 -4.11 -5.46
C VAL A 198 10.61 -2.90 -6.16
N LYS A 199 10.80 -2.97 -7.49
CA LYS A 199 11.40 -1.87 -8.28
C LYS A 199 10.41 -0.77 -8.65
N THR A 200 9.14 -1.08 -8.86
CA THR A 200 8.11 -0.09 -9.22
C THR A 200 7.77 0.83 -8.05
N ASP A 201 7.77 0.32 -6.83
CA ASP A 201 7.51 1.13 -5.63
C ASP A 201 8.66 2.12 -5.33
N THR A 202 9.91 1.73 -5.57
CA THR A 202 11.06 2.64 -5.35
C THR A 202 11.16 3.77 -6.38
N LYS A 203 10.50 3.67 -7.54
CA LYS A 203 10.45 4.73 -8.54
C LYS A 203 9.38 5.78 -8.22
N ASN A 204 8.20 5.35 -7.76
CA ASN A 204 7.10 6.26 -7.42
C ASN A 204 7.40 7.14 -6.20
N ASP A 205 8.23 6.68 -5.25
CA ASP A 205 8.65 7.48 -4.10
C ASP A 205 9.64 8.61 -4.47
N LYS A 206 10.39 8.48 -5.57
CA LYS A 206 11.35 9.50 -6.01
C LYS A 206 10.71 10.63 -6.82
N ASP A 207 9.61 10.38 -7.50
CA ASP A 207 8.91 11.40 -8.30
C ASP A 207 7.86 12.17 -7.48
N GLY A 208 7.36 11.62 -6.37
CA GLY A 208 6.42 12.29 -5.46
C GLY A 208 7.04 13.40 -4.58
N ASN A 209 8.36 13.56 -4.55
CA ASN A 209 9.06 14.52 -3.68
C ASN A 209 9.57 15.77 -4.44
N LYS A 210 9.08 16.02 -5.66
CA LYS A 210 9.49 17.19 -6.46
C LYS A 210 8.50 18.35 -6.50
N ASP A 211 7.30 18.19 -5.89
CA ASP A 211 6.23 19.19 -5.93
C ASP A 211 5.83 19.70 -4.51
N THR A 212 6.81 19.87 -3.61
CA THR A 212 6.60 20.59 -2.33
C THR A 212 7.44 21.85 -2.25
#